data_483a25470353e495f56abbf869feb5bf
#
_entry.id   483a25470353e495f56abbf869feb5bf
#
_cell.length_a   1.000
_cell.length_b   1.000
_cell.length_c   1.000
_cell.angle_alpha   90.00
_cell.angle_beta   90.00
_cell.angle_gamma   90.00
#
_symmetry.space_group_name_H-M   'P 1'
#
loop_
_entity.id
_entity.type
_entity.pdbx_description
1 polymer ?
#
loop_
_entity_poly.entity_id
_entity_poly.type
_entity_poly.pdbx_seq_one_letter_code
_entity_poly.pdbx_strand_id
1 'polypeptide(L)'
;MLNRELPKPIKQAMRSLCGLAHEAELRQALSELSREFDRWKDARLDSFELADRIHKFHHGPNREIYVRYMSRLPLPFLVRRAIDEGLIQRDSIPEEVLPYLENARDF
;
A
#
# COMPACT_ATOMS: atom_id res chain seq x y z
N MET A 1 1.44 13.18 20.25
CA MET A 1 2.35 14.05 19.51
C MET A 1 2.83 13.34 18.27
N LEU A 2 2.66 14.00 17.14
CA LEU A 2 3.00 13.39 15.86
C LEU A 2 4.51 13.22 15.64
N ASN A 3 5.31 14.03 16.27
CA ASN A 3 6.76 13.97 16.11
C ASN A 3 7.47 13.25 17.24
N ARG A 4 6.71 12.43 17.97
CA ARG A 4 7.37 11.56 18.95
C ARG A 4 8.28 10.61 18.20
N GLU A 5 9.50 10.54 18.68
CA GLU A 5 10.47 9.65 18.07
C GLU A 5 10.19 8.20 18.46
N LEU A 6 10.25 7.32 17.47
CA LEU A 6 10.09 5.88 17.71
C LEU A 6 11.45 5.27 18.03
N PRO A 7 11.51 4.27 18.94
CA PRO A 7 12.73 3.52 19.12
C PRO A 7 13.20 2.92 17.79
N LYS A 8 14.49 2.84 17.61
CA LYS A 8 15.06 2.36 16.34
C LYS A 8 14.55 0.99 15.91
N PRO A 9 14.48 -0.03 16.81
CA PRO A 9 13.94 -1.33 16.41
C PRO A 9 12.47 -1.27 15.98
N ILE A 10 11.69 -0.42 16.64
CA ILE A 10 10.27 -0.24 16.30
C ILE A 10 10.14 0.42 14.93
N LYS A 11 10.95 1.43 14.67
CA LYS A 11 10.95 2.11 13.38
C LYS A 11 11.30 1.15 12.26
N GLN A 12 12.32 0.30 12.45
CA GLN A 12 12.70 -0.70 11.47
C GLN A 12 11.60 -1.72 11.22
N ALA A 13 10.95 -2.20 12.29
CA ALA A 13 9.85 -3.13 12.17
C ALA A 13 8.71 -2.52 11.39
N MET A 14 8.37 -1.26 11.67
CA MET A 14 7.30 -0.57 10.95
C MET A 14 7.64 -0.34 9.48
N ARG A 15 8.90 -0.03 9.16
CA ARG A 15 9.32 0.09 7.75
C ARG A 15 9.15 -1.22 7.00
N SER A 16 9.49 -2.33 7.63
CA SER A 16 9.31 -3.65 7.02
C SER A 16 7.83 -3.93 6.79
N LEU A 17 6.98 -3.60 7.74
CA LEU A 17 5.54 -3.78 7.59
C LEU A 17 4.98 -2.89 6.48
N CYS A 18 5.46 -1.66 6.37
CA CYS A 18 5.06 -0.77 5.28
C CYS A 18 5.49 -1.33 3.93
N GLY A 19 6.67 -1.94 3.86
CA GLY A 19 7.13 -2.58 2.63
C GLY A 19 6.23 -3.72 2.19
N LEU A 20 5.78 -4.52 3.15
CA LEU A 20 4.83 -5.60 2.86
C LEU A 20 3.49 -5.06 2.40
N ALA A 21 3.01 -4.00 3.05
CA ALA A 21 1.74 -3.36 2.68
C ALA A 21 1.84 -2.74 1.27
N HIS A 22 2.93 -2.07 0.98
CA HIS A 22 3.18 -1.46 -0.32
C HIS A 22 3.16 -2.52 -1.42
N GLU A 23 3.88 -3.63 -1.21
CA GLU A 23 3.91 -4.73 -2.17
C GLU A 23 2.50 -5.32 -2.37
N ALA A 24 1.77 -5.54 -1.29
CA ALA A 24 0.44 -6.12 -1.38
C ALA A 24 -0.53 -5.19 -2.12
N GLU A 25 -0.50 -3.92 -1.84
CA GLU A 25 -1.39 -2.94 -2.47
C GLU A 25 -1.07 -2.80 -3.95
N LEU A 26 0.21 -2.73 -4.30
CA LEU A 26 0.62 -2.64 -5.69
C LEU A 26 0.27 -3.92 -6.45
N ARG A 27 0.42 -5.08 -5.80
CA ARG A 27 0.05 -6.36 -6.43
C ARG A 27 -1.43 -6.42 -6.75
N GLN A 28 -2.29 -5.92 -5.86
CA GLN A 28 -3.73 -5.86 -6.14
C GLN A 28 -4.02 -4.98 -7.36
N ALA A 29 -3.41 -3.81 -7.43
CA ALA A 29 -3.61 -2.90 -8.53
C ALA A 29 -3.12 -3.47 -9.86
N LEU A 30 -1.93 -4.09 -9.84
CA LEU A 30 -1.38 -4.72 -11.04
C LEU A 30 -2.19 -5.93 -11.47
N SER A 31 -2.78 -6.67 -10.52
CA SER A 31 -3.64 -7.81 -10.85
C SER A 31 -4.89 -7.36 -11.60
N GLU A 32 -5.45 -6.21 -11.22
CA GLU A 32 -6.60 -5.66 -11.93
C GLU A 32 -6.22 -5.25 -13.36
N LEU A 33 -5.05 -4.63 -13.50
CA LEU A 33 -4.55 -4.26 -14.84
C LEU A 33 -4.28 -5.52 -15.67
N SER A 34 -3.78 -6.58 -15.05
CA SER A 34 -3.53 -7.84 -15.74
C SER A 34 -4.79 -8.43 -16.34
N ARG A 35 -5.94 -8.27 -15.69
CA ARG A 35 -7.22 -8.72 -16.22
C ARG A 35 -7.58 -7.97 -17.50
N GLU A 36 -7.21 -6.71 -17.61
CA GLU A 36 -7.43 -5.94 -18.82
C GLU A 36 -6.58 -6.45 -19.98
N PHE A 37 -5.36 -6.91 -19.70
CA PHE A 37 -4.53 -7.57 -20.70
C PHE A 37 -5.16 -8.87 -21.18
N ASP A 38 -5.76 -9.63 -20.27
CA ASP A 38 -6.45 -10.88 -20.65
C ASP A 38 -7.63 -10.59 -21.54
N ARG A 39 -8.41 -9.54 -21.25
CA ARG A 39 -9.53 -9.13 -22.08
C ARG A 39 -9.07 -8.71 -23.47
N TRP A 40 -7.95 -8.02 -23.55
CA TRP A 40 -7.35 -7.63 -24.83
C TRP A 40 -6.92 -8.86 -25.63
N LYS A 41 -6.30 -9.84 -24.98
CA LYS A 41 -5.90 -11.09 -25.67
C LYS A 41 -7.11 -11.85 -26.19
N ASP A 42 -8.24 -11.77 -25.50
CA ASP A 42 -9.48 -12.43 -25.89
C ASP A 42 -10.32 -11.59 -26.87
N ALA A 43 -9.77 -10.51 -27.39
CA ALA A 43 -10.44 -9.60 -28.31
C ALA A 43 -11.69 -8.92 -27.73
N ARG A 44 -11.79 -8.84 -26.40
CA ARG A 44 -12.89 -8.13 -25.72
C ARG A 44 -12.58 -6.65 -25.50
N LEU A 45 -11.34 -6.29 -25.77
CA LEU A 45 -10.84 -4.95 -25.59
C LEU A 45 -9.88 -4.71 -26.74
N ASP A 46 -10.00 -3.59 -27.44
CA ASP A 46 -9.06 -3.31 -28.51
C ASP A 46 -7.76 -2.69 -27.96
N SER A 47 -6.77 -2.53 -28.83
CA SER A 47 -5.46 -2.03 -28.40
C SER A 47 -5.51 -0.58 -27.93
N PHE A 48 -6.40 0.23 -28.48
CA PHE A 48 -6.54 1.63 -28.05
C PHE A 48 -7.13 1.69 -26.66
N GLU A 49 -8.11 0.83 -26.38
CA GLU A 49 -8.72 0.75 -25.07
C GLU A 49 -7.72 0.26 -24.02
N LEU A 50 -6.93 -0.75 -24.36
CA LEU A 50 -5.90 -1.26 -23.43
C LEU A 50 -4.86 -0.18 -23.14
N ALA A 51 -4.39 0.52 -24.18
CA ALA A 51 -3.43 1.61 -23.98
C ALA A 51 -4.00 2.68 -23.05
N ASP A 52 -5.28 2.99 -23.18
CA ASP A 52 -5.96 3.94 -22.29
C ASP A 52 -6.01 3.42 -20.86
N ARG A 53 -6.26 2.12 -20.66
CA ARG A 53 -6.26 1.51 -19.30
C ARG A 53 -4.89 1.58 -18.65
N ILE A 54 -3.84 1.35 -19.43
CA ILE A 54 -2.47 1.46 -18.94
C ILE A 54 -2.19 2.91 -18.52
N HIS A 55 -2.60 3.86 -19.33
CA HIS A 55 -2.41 5.28 -19.05
C HIS A 55 -3.12 5.67 -17.75
N LYS A 56 -4.38 5.27 -17.62
CA LYS A 56 -5.18 5.55 -16.41
C LYS A 56 -4.61 4.88 -15.18
N PHE A 57 -4.07 3.66 -15.32
CA PHE A 57 -3.41 2.98 -14.22
C PHE A 57 -2.18 3.77 -13.75
N HIS A 58 -1.37 4.20 -14.69
CA HIS A 58 -0.14 4.93 -14.38
C HIS A 58 -0.42 6.23 -13.63
N HIS A 59 -1.41 6.99 -14.08
CA HIS A 59 -1.73 8.30 -13.51
C HIS A 59 -2.70 8.23 -12.32
N GLY A 60 -3.36 7.11 -12.10
CA GLY A 60 -4.29 6.92 -11.00
C GLY A 60 -3.73 6.00 -9.93
N PRO A 61 -4.12 4.72 -9.92
CA PRO A 61 -3.74 3.81 -8.83
C PRO A 61 -2.24 3.73 -8.58
N ASN A 62 -1.43 3.66 -9.64
CA ASN A 62 0.02 3.56 -9.49
C ASN A 62 0.58 4.80 -8.79
N ARG A 63 0.15 5.98 -9.22
CA ARG A 63 0.61 7.23 -8.63
C ARG A 63 0.14 7.38 -7.17
N GLU A 64 -1.12 7.03 -6.90
CA GLU A 64 -1.67 7.13 -5.56
C GLU A 64 -0.89 6.27 -4.57
N ILE A 65 -0.56 5.04 -4.97
CA ILE A 65 0.21 4.13 -4.13
C ILE A 65 1.62 4.67 -3.93
N TYR A 66 2.25 5.13 -4.99
CA TYR A 66 3.58 5.71 -4.89
C TYR A 66 3.62 6.88 -3.90
N VAL A 67 2.68 7.82 -4.05
CA VAL A 67 2.62 8.99 -3.17
C VAL A 67 2.39 8.58 -1.72
N ARG A 68 1.50 7.61 -1.49
CA ARG A 68 1.19 7.14 -0.13
C ARG A 68 2.43 6.64 0.60
N TYR A 69 3.23 5.80 -0.05
CA TYR A 69 4.36 5.15 0.60
C TYR A 69 5.66 5.94 0.50
N MET A 70 5.74 6.90 -0.40
CA MET A 70 6.91 7.76 -0.55
C MET A 70 6.74 9.12 0.10
N SER A 71 5.56 9.41 0.65
CA SER A 71 5.31 10.64 1.36
C SER A 71 5.89 10.55 2.78
N ARG A 72 5.81 11.65 3.51
CA ARG A 72 6.28 11.70 4.89
C ARG A 72 5.19 11.39 5.90
N LEU A 73 4.23 10.56 5.52
CA LEU A 73 3.21 10.12 6.46
C LEU A 73 3.87 9.34 7.61
N PRO A 74 3.37 9.51 8.83
CA PRO A 74 3.92 8.78 9.97
C PRO A 74 3.83 7.27 9.77
N LEU A 75 4.90 6.56 10.13
CA LEU A 75 4.91 5.11 9.99
C LEU A 75 3.77 4.42 10.75
N PRO A 76 3.45 4.81 12.00
CA PRO A 76 2.33 4.18 12.69
C PRO A 76 1.00 4.33 11.95
N PHE A 77 0.78 5.48 11.32
CA PHE A 77 -0.42 5.71 10.53
C PHE A 77 -0.50 4.74 9.34
N LEU A 78 0.61 4.58 8.61
CA LEU A 78 0.66 3.69 7.45
C LEU A 78 0.45 2.23 7.85
N VAL A 79 1.08 1.80 8.94
CA VAL A 79 0.93 0.43 9.44
C VAL A 79 -0.52 0.19 9.88
N ARG A 80 -1.10 1.13 10.62
CA ARG A 80 -2.48 1.01 11.08
C ARG A 80 -3.45 0.93 9.91
N ARG A 81 -3.26 1.80 8.92
CA ARG A 81 -4.07 1.76 7.71
C ARG A 81 -3.94 0.41 7.01
N ALA A 82 -2.72 -0.12 6.92
CA ALA A 82 -2.48 -1.40 6.26
C ALA A 82 -3.23 -2.55 6.96
N ILE A 83 -3.28 -2.53 8.28
CA ILE A 83 -4.05 -3.52 9.04
C ILE A 83 -5.53 -3.36 8.74
N ASP A 84 -6.03 -2.14 8.82
CA ASP A 84 -7.46 -1.85 8.62
C ASP A 84 -7.91 -2.21 7.21
N GLU A 85 -7.04 -2.07 6.22
CA GLU A 85 -7.33 -2.41 4.83
C GLU A 85 -7.05 -3.87 4.49
N GLY A 86 -6.58 -4.65 5.45
CA GLY A 86 -6.30 -6.07 5.23
C GLY A 86 -5.07 -6.34 4.39
N LEU A 87 -4.17 -5.37 4.25
CA LEU A 87 -2.95 -5.53 3.46
C LEU A 87 -1.91 -6.38 4.19
N ILE A 88 -1.91 -6.32 5.51
CA ILE A 88 -1.06 -7.15 6.35
C ILE A 88 -1.91 -7.78 7.43
N GLN A 89 -1.53 -8.96 7.88
CA GLN A 89 -2.25 -9.68 8.91
C GLN A 89 -1.85 -9.14 10.28
N ARG A 90 -2.83 -8.99 11.15
CA ARG A 90 -2.57 -8.54 12.51
C ARG A 90 -1.57 -9.46 13.24
N ASP A 91 -1.65 -10.75 12.95
CA ASP A 91 -0.77 -11.77 13.55
C ASP A 91 0.69 -11.59 13.13
N SER A 92 0.95 -10.89 12.03
CA SER A 92 2.30 -10.65 11.53
C SER A 92 2.99 -9.49 12.24
N ILE A 93 2.29 -8.79 13.13
CA ILE A 93 2.83 -7.60 13.77
C ILE A 93 3.54 -8.00 15.06
N PRO A 94 4.81 -7.66 15.21
CA PRO A 94 5.52 -7.94 16.46
C PRO A 94 4.82 -7.26 17.63
N GLU A 95 4.74 -7.97 18.75
CA GLU A 95 4.05 -7.46 19.94
C GLU A 95 4.59 -6.11 20.40
N GLU A 96 5.90 -5.91 20.30
CA GLU A 96 6.53 -4.66 20.71
C GLU A 96 6.12 -3.46 19.88
N VAL A 97 5.53 -3.69 18.70
CA VAL A 97 5.04 -2.62 17.82
C VAL A 97 3.64 -2.17 18.22
N LEU A 98 2.83 -3.08 18.76
CA LEU A 98 1.41 -2.82 19.05
C LEU A 98 1.14 -1.55 19.86
N PRO A 99 1.87 -1.26 20.94
CA PRO A 99 1.59 -0.06 21.73
C PRO A 99 1.71 1.23 20.92
N TYR A 100 2.54 1.24 19.91
CA TYR A 100 2.77 2.42 19.10
C TYR A 100 1.69 2.63 18.04
N LEU A 101 0.85 1.63 17.80
CA LEU A 101 -0.22 1.72 16.82
C LEU A 101 -1.51 2.26 17.42
N GLU A 102 -1.70 2.14 18.72
CA GLU A 102 -2.93 2.56 19.39
C GLU A 102 -3.22 4.04 19.22
N ASN A 103 -2.18 4.86 19.15
CA ASN A 103 -2.31 6.30 18.99
C ASN A 103 -2.32 6.75 17.54
N ALA A 104 -2.18 5.83 16.60
CA ALA A 104 -2.11 6.18 15.18
C ALA A 104 -3.41 6.73 14.64
N ARG A 105 -4.53 6.47 15.32
CA ARG A 105 -5.85 6.97 14.92
C ARG A 105 -6.01 8.47 15.13
N ASP A 106 -5.14 9.07 15.91
CA ASP A 106 -5.23 10.48 16.27
C ASP A 106 -4.57 11.40 15.25
N PHE A 107 -4.06 10.82 14.19
CA PHE A 107 -3.42 11.57 13.12
C PHE A 107 -4.43 12.16 12.14
#